data_ecb3934281f9646fd2f3ef8e12a4ad97
#
_entry.id   ecb3934281f9646fd2f3ef8e12a4ad97
#
_cell.length_a   1.000
_cell.length_b   1.000
_cell.length_c   1.000
_cell.angle_alpha   90.00
_cell.angle_beta   90.00
_cell.angle_gamma   90.00
#
_symmetry.space_group_name_H-M   'P 1'
#
loop_
_entity.id
_entity.type
_entity.pdbx_description
1 polymer ?
#
loop_
_entity_poly.entity_id
_entity_poly.type
_entity_poly.pdbx_seq_one_letter_code
_entity_poly.pdbx_strand_id
1 'polypeptide(L)'
;MNRILVIRGGAIGDFILTLPALKALRDACPHSQIEILGYKHIAALAENRFYAQAVRSIEYGPLSSFFAKNSELPAELANYFASFDLILSYLYDPDRIFENNLHRCGVENLLFGASKIVGSGEHAARQLARPIEGMGIRVGDLTEKVFPSMDDRQFAREFLQTLQLPIFAIHPGSGSKEKNWPLENWIALFSRSGDFPLAEDKGGQVGSFSSLVVISGEADKAETEALERAWKNREVRFAKNLSLPHLAAVLEHSIFIGHDSGISHLAAAAGAKCILLFGPTNPDIWAPTNENVRVIWGANGDMRQLDVDVVRHAVRGATGIT
;
A
#
# COMPACT_ATOMS: atom_id res chain seq x y z
N MET A 1 -22.52 18.43 -2.61
CA MET A 1 -21.53 18.02 -3.66
C MET A 1 -22.01 16.71 -4.27
N ASN A 2 -22.15 16.67 -5.60
CA ASN A 2 -22.60 15.48 -6.32
C ASN A 2 -21.42 14.73 -6.94
N ARG A 3 -20.42 15.47 -7.45
CA ARG A 3 -19.25 14.90 -8.13
C ARG A 3 -17.96 15.44 -7.54
N ILE A 4 -17.07 14.55 -7.14
CA ILE A 4 -15.78 14.86 -6.54
C ILE A 4 -14.70 14.16 -7.33
N LEU A 5 -13.65 14.88 -7.71
CA LEU A 5 -12.43 14.31 -8.30
C LEU A 5 -11.31 14.37 -7.28
N VAL A 6 -10.67 13.23 -7.05
CA VAL A 6 -9.40 13.17 -6.30
C VAL A 6 -8.27 12.87 -7.26
N ILE A 7 -7.26 13.73 -7.27
CA ILE A 7 -6.08 13.57 -8.14
C ILE A 7 -4.92 13.13 -7.26
N ARG A 8 -4.46 11.90 -7.47
CA ARG A 8 -3.37 11.31 -6.68
C ARG A 8 -2.39 10.56 -7.57
N GLY A 9 -1.22 11.16 -7.79
CA GLY A 9 -0.03 10.51 -8.32
C GLY A 9 0.80 9.87 -7.19
N GLY A 10 2.02 9.47 -7.50
CA GLY A 10 2.96 8.93 -6.52
C GLY A 10 2.95 7.40 -6.44
N ALA A 11 3.73 6.85 -5.52
CA ALA A 11 3.90 5.42 -5.33
C ALA A 11 2.71 4.76 -4.60
N ILE A 12 2.73 3.43 -4.49
CA ILE A 12 1.70 2.64 -3.81
C ILE A 12 1.50 3.12 -2.36
N GLY A 13 2.59 3.33 -1.62
CA GLY A 13 2.52 3.81 -0.23
C GLY A 13 1.87 5.18 -0.10
N ASP A 14 2.20 6.10 -1.01
CA ASP A 14 1.59 7.43 -1.05
C ASP A 14 0.08 7.39 -1.24
N PHE A 15 -0.40 6.49 -2.10
CA PHE A 15 -1.82 6.29 -2.33
C PHE A 15 -2.51 5.73 -1.09
N ILE A 16 -1.94 4.69 -0.49
CA ILE A 16 -2.53 4.02 0.69
C ILE A 16 -2.55 4.97 1.90
N LEU A 17 -1.48 5.73 2.15
CA LEU A 17 -1.42 6.77 3.17
C LEU A 17 -2.47 7.88 2.99
N THR A 18 -3.02 8.04 1.77
CA THR A 18 -4.10 9.00 1.50
C THR A 18 -5.49 8.41 1.85
N LEU A 19 -5.63 7.09 1.94
CA LEU A 19 -6.93 6.43 2.14
C LEU A 19 -7.68 6.84 3.41
N PRO A 20 -7.05 7.13 4.57
CA PRO A 20 -7.75 7.65 5.74
C PRO A 20 -8.49 8.97 5.45
N ALA A 21 -7.85 9.89 4.71
CA ALA A 21 -8.48 11.13 4.27
C ALA A 21 -9.64 10.87 3.30
N LEU A 22 -9.46 9.97 2.34
CA LEU A 22 -10.52 9.58 1.39
C LEU A 22 -11.68 8.86 2.08
N LYS A 23 -11.39 8.08 3.13
CA LYS A 23 -12.43 7.46 3.94
C LYS A 23 -13.30 8.50 4.62
N ALA A 24 -12.69 9.49 5.28
CA ALA A 24 -13.42 10.57 5.93
C ALA A 24 -14.25 11.38 4.91
N LEU A 25 -13.70 11.65 3.72
CA LEU A 25 -14.41 12.30 2.64
C LEU A 25 -15.63 11.49 2.17
N ARG A 26 -15.45 10.18 1.96
CA ARG A 26 -16.54 9.27 1.55
C ARG A 26 -17.63 9.20 2.62
N ASP A 27 -17.25 9.08 3.89
CA ASP A 27 -18.18 9.00 5.01
C ASP A 27 -18.98 10.33 5.15
N ALA A 28 -18.35 11.47 4.92
CA ALA A 28 -19.02 12.78 4.95
C ALA A 28 -19.88 13.06 3.70
N CYS A 29 -19.56 12.44 2.57
CA CYS A 29 -20.22 12.62 1.28
C CYS A 29 -20.70 11.27 0.70
N PRO A 30 -21.61 10.53 1.37
CA PRO A 30 -21.92 9.13 1.02
C PRO A 30 -22.61 8.99 -0.34
N HIS A 31 -23.31 10.03 -0.80
CA HIS A 31 -24.05 10.03 -2.06
C HIS A 31 -23.27 10.64 -3.24
N SER A 32 -22.07 11.18 -2.99
CA SER A 32 -21.27 11.78 -4.04
C SER A 32 -20.64 10.72 -4.95
N GLN A 33 -20.58 11.03 -6.24
CA GLN A 33 -19.78 10.30 -7.20
C GLN A 33 -18.32 10.73 -7.03
N ILE A 34 -17.48 9.86 -6.49
CA ILE A 34 -16.05 10.11 -6.35
C ILE A 34 -15.32 9.39 -7.48
N GLU A 35 -14.51 10.13 -8.20
CA GLU A 35 -13.61 9.62 -9.24
C GLU A 35 -12.16 9.88 -8.84
N ILE A 36 -11.25 8.96 -9.16
CA ILE A 36 -9.83 9.12 -8.90
C ILE A 36 -9.07 9.23 -10.22
N LEU A 37 -8.30 10.31 -10.37
CA LEU A 37 -7.32 10.47 -11.43
C LEU A 37 -5.94 10.13 -10.87
N GLY A 38 -5.37 9.00 -11.28
CA GLY A 38 -4.12 8.49 -10.72
C GLY A 38 -3.47 7.43 -11.61
N TYR A 39 -2.40 6.81 -11.13
CA TYR A 39 -1.84 5.63 -11.79
C TYR A 39 -2.86 4.48 -11.71
N LYS A 40 -3.35 4.05 -12.87
CA LYS A 40 -4.49 3.12 -12.94
C LYS A 40 -4.24 1.82 -12.17
N HIS A 41 -3.04 1.27 -12.23
CA HIS A 41 -2.67 0.04 -11.52
C HIS A 41 -2.67 0.21 -9.99
N ILE A 42 -2.45 1.43 -9.47
CA ILE A 42 -2.51 1.74 -8.04
C ILE A 42 -3.94 2.07 -7.62
N ALA A 43 -4.58 2.98 -8.35
CA ALA A 43 -5.93 3.45 -8.04
C ALA A 43 -7.01 2.37 -8.23
N ALA A 44 -6.68 1.25 -8.90
CA ALA A 44 -7.51 0.04 -8.95
C ALA A 44 -7.90 -0.48 -7.57
N LEU A 45 -7.14 -0.19 -6.51
CA LEU A 45 -7.50 -0.46 -5.12
C LEU A 45 -8.78 0.25 -4.66
N ALA A 46 -9.16 1.32 -5.36
CA ALA A 46 -10.34 2.13 -5.02
C ALA A 46 -11.50 1.94 -6.02
N GLU A 47 -11.22 1.50 -7.27
CA GLU A 47 -12.18 1.45 -8.36
C GLU A 47 -13.31 0.45 -8.10
N ASN A 48 -14.57 0.91 -8.20
CA ASN A 48 -15.77 0.11 -7.91
C ASN A 48 -15.73 -0.59 -6.55
N ARG A 49 -15.07 0.07 -5.57
CA ARG A 49 -15.00 -0.36 -4.18
C ARG A 49 -15.48 0.78 -3.28
N PHE A 50 -15.15 0.74 -2.01
CA PHE A 50 -15.62 1.72 -1.03
C PHE A 50 -15.32 3.18 -1.41
N TYR A 51 -14.14 3.46 -1.98
CA TYR A 51 -13.66 4.84 -2.15
C TYR A 51 -14.20 5.56 -3.37
N ALA A 52 -14.22 4.91 -4.52
CA ALA A 52 -14.51 5.55 -5.79
C ALA A 52 -15.35 4.66 -6.72
N GLN A 53 -16.16 5.29 -7.54
CA GLN A 53 -16.94 4.62 -8.59
C GLN A 53 -16.13 4.41 -9.86
N ALA A 54 -15.16 5.31 -10.14
CA ALA A 54 -14.35 5.23 -11.35
C ALA A 54 -12.91 5.68 -11.10
N VAL A 55 -12.02 5.22 -11.97
CA VAL A 55 -10.61 5.60 -12.01
C VAL A 55 -10.23 5.99 -13.43
N ARG A 56 -9.53 7.12 -13.58
CA ARG A 56 -8.88 7.52 -14.83
C ARG A 56 -7.37 7.52 -14.69
N SER A 57 -6.70 7.20 -15.81
CA SER A 57 -5.23 7.23 -15.83
C SER A 57 -4.71 8.66 -15.89
N ILE A 58 -3.82 9.00 -14.97
CA ILE A 58 -3.06 10.25 -15.00
C ILE A 58 -2.04 10.28 -16.16
N GLU A 59 -1.74 9.11 -16.73
CA GLU A 59 -0.83 8.94 -17.87
C GLU A 59 -1.52 9.16 -19.23
N TYR A 60 -2.79 9.58 -19.22
CA TYR A 60 -3.50 9.89 -20.46
C TYR A 60 -2.85 11.06 -21.17
N GLY A 61 -2.27 10.81 -22.35
CA GLY A 61 -1.42 11.77 -23.07
C GLY A 61 -1.97 13.19 -23.20
N PRO A 62 -3.23 13.41 -23.56
CA PRO A 62 -3.82 14.76 -23.67
C PRO A 62 -3.83 15.58 -22.37
N LEU A 63 -3.70 14.94 -21.18
CA LEU A 63 -3.54 15.64 -19.90
C LEU A 63 -2.26 16.48 -19.84
N SER A 64 -1.25 16.17 -20.65
CA SER A 64 0.01 16.92 -20.69
C SER A 64 -0.18 18.41 -20.97
N SER A 65 -1.22 18.80 -21.72
CA SER A 65 -1.57 20.19 -21.97
C SER A 65 -1.90 20.96 -20.69
N PHE A 66 -2.44 20.28 -19.66
CA PHE A 66 -2.75 20.91 -18.37
C PHE A 66 -1.50 21.23 -17.53
N PHE A 67 -0.35 20.67 -17.89
CA PHE A 67 0.94 20.91 -17.23
C PHE A 67 1.83 21.88 -18.03
N ALA A 68 1.33 22.47 -19.12
CA ALA A 68 2.04 23.43 -19.95
C ALA A 68 1.44 24.83 -19.82
N LYS A 69 2.30 25.87 -19.71
CA LYS A 69 1.86 27.28 -19.67
C LYS A 69 1.24 27.68 -21.02
N ASN A 70 0.11 28.39 -20.96
CA ASN A 70 -0.58 28.94 -22.14
C ASN A 70 -0.95 27.91 -23.22
N SER A 71 -1.04 26.63 -22.85
CA SER A 71 -1.44 25.59 -23.80
C SER A 71 -2.90 25.74 -24.22
N GLU A 72 -3.22 25.20 -25.39
CA GLU A 72 -4.60 24.92 -25.78
C GLU A 72 -5.09 23.72 -24.98
N LEU A 73 -6.22 23.87 -24.28
CA LEU A 73 -6.79 22.83 -23.45
C LEU A 73 -7.83 22.05 -24.27
N PRO A 74 -7.70 20.72 -24.41
CA PRO A 74 -8.69 19.91 -25.12
C PRO A 74 -10.09 20.10 -24.52
N ALA A 75 -11.08 20.43 -25.34
CA ALA A 75 -12.44 20.73 -24.90
C ALA A 75 -13.07 19.58 -24.08
N GLU A 76 -12.79 18.32 -24.45
CA GLU A 76 -13.26 17.15 -23.71
C GLU A 76 -12.73 17.16 -22.28
N LEU A 77 -11.43 17.41 -22.08
CA LEU A 77 -10.82 17.44 -20.76
C LEU A 77 -11.24 18.68 -19.96
N ALA A 78 -11.38 19.84 -20.63
CA ALA A 78 -11.91 21.05 -20.00
C ALA A 78 -13.32 20.82 -19.44
N ASN A 79 -14.21 20.23 -20.25
CA ASN A 79 -15.57 19.87 -19.83
C ASN A 79 -15.56 18.79 -18.73
N TYR A 80 -14.64 17.84 -18.81
CA TYR A 80 -14.48 16.81 -17.79
C TYR A 80 -14.13 17.42 -16.43
N PHE A 81 -13.12 18.29 -16.36
CA PHE A 81 -12.74 18.92 -15.09
C PHE A 81 -13.80 19.88 -14.59
N ALA A 82 -14.40 20.67 -15.46
CA ALA A 82 -15.50 21.59 -15.10
C ALA A 82 -16.76 20.89 -14.57
N SER A 83 -16.89 19.58 -14.80
CA SER A 83 -18.05 18.80 -14.36
C SER A 83 -18.00 18.38 -12.88
N PHE A 84 -16.91 18.64 -12.17
CA PHE A 84 -16.77 18.30 -10.75
C PHE A 84 -17.12 19.49 -9.85
N ASP A 85 -17.89 19.23 -8.80
CA ASP A 85 -18.20 20.24 -7.78
C ASP A 85 -17.00 20.54 -6.86
N LEU A 86 -16.08 19.57 -6.75
CA LEU A 86 -14.85 19.67 -5.98
C LEU A 86 -13.74 18.88 -6.65
N ILE A 87 -12.58 19.47 -6.77
CA ILE A 87 -11.32 18.77 -7.12
C ILE A 87 -10.36 18.86 -5.94
N LEU A 88 -9.89 17.70 -5.47
CA LEU A 88 -8.85 17.58 -4.45
C LEU A 88 -7.58 17.04 -5.11
N SER A 89 -6.53 17.86 -5.19
CA SER A 89 -5.27 17.52 -5.87
C SER A 89 -4.13 17.35 -4.88
N TYR A 90 -3.41 16.24 -4.99
CA TYR A 90 -2.14 15.96 -4.31
C TYR A 90 -0.94 16.01 -5.27
N LEU A 91 -1.11 16.66 -6.41
CA LEU A 91 -0.02 16.80 -7.38
C LEU A 91 0.98 17.89 -6.96
N TYR A 92 2.23 17.68 -7.36
CA TYR A 92 3.26 18.70 -7.20
C TYR A 92 3.12 19.72 -8.34
N ASP A 93 2.70 20.95 -8.02
CA ASP A 93 2.45 22.04 -8.95
C ASP A 93 3.01 23.37 -8.41
N PRO A 94 4.36 23.48 -8.25
CA PRO A 94 4.98 24.63 -7.59
C PRO A 94 4.77 25.94 -8.35
N ASP A 95 4.63 25.86 -9.68
CA ASP A 95 4.40 27.02 -10.55
C ASP A 95 2.91 27.32 -10.78
N ARG A 96 2.03 26.57 -10.14
CA ARG A 96 0.56 26.66 -10.25
C ARG A 96 0.06 26.58 -11.71
N ILE A 97 0.75 25.83 -12.57
CA ILE A 97 0.38 25.68 -13.97
C ILE A 97 -0.89 24.86 -14.11
N PHE A 98 -0.90 23.71 -13.45
CA PHE A 98 -2.07 22.83 -13.44
C PHE A 98 -3.29 23.49 -12.82
N GLU A 99 -3.11 24.16 -11.67
CA GLU A 99 -4.15 24.94 -11.00
C GLU A 99 -4.74 26.01 -11.93
N ASN A 100 -3.88 26.85 -12.54
CA ASN A 100 -4.33 27.91 -13.44
C ASN A 100 -5.09 27.36 -14.65
N ASN A 101 -4.64 26.22 -15.21
CA ASN A 101 -5.32 25.60 -16.33
C ASN A 101 -6.68 25.02 -15.94
N LEU A 102 -6.83 24.48 -14.72
CA LEU A 102 -8.14 24.07 -14.19
C LEU A 102 -9.09 25.25 -14.03
N HIS A 103 -8.63 26.38 -13.48
CA HIS A 103 -9.43 27.60 -13.39
C HIS A 103 -9.85 28.15 -14.75
N ARG A 104 -8.99 28.09 -15.77
CA ARG A 104 -9.33 28.44 -17.18
C ARG A 104 -10.48 27.58 -17.73
N CYS A 105 -10.66 26.37 -17.21
CA CYS A 105 -11.77 25.50 -17.59
C CYS A 105 -13.05 25.73 -16.77
N GLY A 106 -13.06 26.68 -15.83
CA GLY A 106 -14.22 26.96 -14.98
C GLY A 106 -14.29 26.13 -13.69
N VAL A 107 -13.19 25.47 -13.28
CA VAL A 107 -13.13 24.81 -11.97
C VAL A 107 -13.07 25.88 -10.88
N GLU A 108 -14.09 25.91 -10.00
CA GLU A 108 -14.20 26.90 -8.93
C GLU A 108 -13.65 26.36 -7.58
N ASN A 109 -13.97 25.11 -7.24
CA ASN A 109 -13.61 24.50 -5.97
C ASN A 109 -12.43 23.54 -6.16
N LEU A 110 -11.23 24.04 -5.88
CA LEU A 110 -9.98 23.28 -5.99
C LEU A 110 -9.24 23.35 -4.67
N LEU A 111 -8.91 22.17 -4.11
CA LEU A 111 -8.14 22.05 -2.89
C LEU A 111 -6.82 21.32 -3.18
N PHE A 112 -5.77 21.72 -2.48
CA PHE A 112 -4.47 21.10 -2.57
C PHE A 112 -4.07 20.41 -1.28
N GLY A 113 -3.69 19.15 -1.41
CA GLY A 113 -3.05 18.39 -0.35
C GLY A 113 -1.54 18.37 -0.49
N ALA A 114 -0.85 17.84 0.51
CA ALA A 114 0.59 17.71 0.50
C ALA A 114 1.03 16.77 -0.64
N SER A 115 1.77 17.28 -1.61
CA SER A 115 2.38 16.49 -2.69
C SER A 115 3.66 15.78 -2.25
N LYS A 116 4.32 16.29 -1.20
CA LYS A 116 5.48 15.69 -0.53
C LYS A 116 5.24 15.66 0.97
N ILE A 117 5.58 14.56 1.59
CA ILE A 117 5.51 14.40 3.04
C ILE A 117 6.77 14.99 3.66
N VAL A 118 6.60 15.76 4.72
CA VAL A 118 7.71 16.25 5.56
C VAL A 118 8.14 15.10 6.47
N GLY A 119 9.41 14.72 6.38
CA GLY A 119 9.98 13.57 7.10
C GLY A 119 10.21 13.80 8.60
N SER A 120 9.58 14.83 9.20
CA SER A 120 9.68 15.16 10.61
C SER A 120 8.36 15.72 11.14
N GLY A 121 8.14 15.55 12.43
CA GLY A 121 7.01 16.12 13.18
C GLY A 121 5.77 15.22 13.13
N GLU A 122 4.97 15.26 12.09
CA GLU A 122 3.64 14.68 12.04
C GLU A 122 3.57 13.48 11.09
N HIS A 123 2.82 12.46 11.46
CA HIS A 123 2.60 11.26 10.63
C HIS A 123 2.11 11.58 9.22
N ALA A 124 2.60 10.85 8.21
CA ALA A 124 2.31 11.08 6.80
C ALA A 124 0.82 11.13 6.46
N ALA A 125 0.03 10.20 6.99
CA ALA A 125 -1.43 10.18 6.77
C ALA A 125 -2.11 11.44 7.35
N ARG A 126 -1.62 12.01 8.47
CA ARG A 126 -2.14 13.25 9.02
C ARG A 126 -1.84 14.44 8.12
N GLN A 127 -0.63 14.52 7.58
CA GLN A 127 -0.28 15.57 6.62
C GLN A 127 -1.16 15.52 5.37
N LEU A 128 -1.51 14.32 4.89
CA LEU A 128 -2.41 14.11 3.75
C LEU A 128 -3.88 14.40 4.08
N ALA A 129 -4.28 14.34 5.34
CA ALA A 129 -5.64 14.61 5.78
C ALA A 129 -5.99 16.10 5.85
N ARG A 130 -5.01 16.99 5.94
CA ARG A 130 -5.20 18.44 6.14
C ARG A 130 -6.20 19.11 5.21
N PRO A 131 -6.22 18.87 3.87
CA PRO A 131 -7.20 19.52 3.01
C PRO A 131 -8.63 19.10 3.33
N ILE A 132 -8.85 17.87 3.77
CA ILE A 132 -10.16 17.36 4.19
C ILE A 132 -10.57 18.01 5.52
N GLU A 133 -9.65 18.15 6.46
CA GLU A 133 -9.87 18.85 7.73
C GLU A 133 -10.15 20.33 7.51
N GLY A 134 -9.52 20.95 6.51
CA GLY A 134 -9.80 22.32 6.07
C GLY A 134 -11.24 22.55 5.56
N MET A 135 -11.91 21.49 5.12
CA MET A 135 -13.34 21.50 4.75
C MET A 135 -14.26 21.37 5.98
N GLY A 136 -13.73 21.25 7.19
CA GLY A 136 -14.50 20.97 8.40
C GLY A 136 -14.83 19.49 8.62
N ILE A 137 -14.28 18.59 7.82
CA ILE A 137 -14.45 17.13 7.96
C ILE A 137 -13.35 16.59 8.88
N ARG A 138 -13.75 16.03 10.03
CA ARG A 138 -12.77 15.47 10.98
C ARG A 138 -12.22 14.15 10.50
N VAL A 139 -10.88 14.04 10.45
CA VAL A 139 -10.16 12.78 10.19
C VAL A 139 -9.60 12.24 11.51
N GLY A 140 -10.45 11.55 12.26
CA GLY A 140 -10.09 11.04 13.61
C GLY A 140 -9.29 9.74 13.59
N ASP A 141 -9.53 8.88 12.59
CA ASP A 141 -8.87 7.59 12.40
C ASP A 141 -7.90 7.67 11.21
N LEU A 142 -6.63 7.41 11.45
CA LEU A 142 -5.58 7.37 10.42
C LEU A 142 -5.26 5.96 9.94
N THR A 143 -6.03 4.98 10.38
CA THR A 143 -5.87 3.58 9.99
C THR A 143 -6.13 3.41 8.49
N GLU A 144 -5.17 2.86 7.81
CA GLU A 144 -5.27 2.52 6.39
C GLU A 144 -6.20 1.32 6.20
N LYS A 145 -7.09 1.38 5.21
CA LYS A 145 -7.98 0.26 4.87
C LYS A 145 -8.14 0.12 3.37
N VAL A 146 -8.12 -1.11 2.89
CA VAL A 146 -8.53 -1.47 1.53
C VAL A 146 -9.70 -2.44 1.61
N PHE A 147 -10.49 -2.49 0.55
CA PHE A 147 -11.74 -3.26 0.50
C PHE A 147 -11.73 -4.16 -0.75
N PRO A 148 -11.07 -5.32 -0.73
CA PRO A 148 -11.10 -6.26 -1.84
C PRO A 148 -12.53 -6.67 -2.19
N SER A 149 -12.81 -6.79 -3.48
CA SER A 149 -14.11 -7.24 -3.97
C SER A 149 -14.32 -8.75 -3.75
N MET A 150 -15.51 -9.24 -4.06
CA MET A 150 -15.76 -10.68 -4.03
C MET A 150 -14.91 -11.43 -5.04
N ASP A 151 -14.67 -10.85 -6.23
CA ASP A 151 -13.83 -11.43 -7.28
C ASP A 151 -12.36 -11.46 -6.86
N ASP A 152 -11.86 -10.40 -6.20
CA ASP A 152 -10.50 -10.38 -5.65
C ASP A 152 -10.30 -11.49 -4.61
N ARG A 153 -11.29 -11.69 -3.73
CA ARG A 153 -11.26 -12.76 -2.73
C ARG A 153 -11.45 -14.15 -3.33
N GLN A 154 -12.21 -14.27 -4.42
CA GLN A 154 -12.29 -15.53 -5.15
C GLN A 154 -10.92 -15.91 -5.75
N PHE A 155 -10.25 -14.96 -6.40
CA PHE A 155 -8.88 -15.14 -6.86
C PHE A 155 -7.95 -15.57 -5.72
N ALA A 156 -8.02 -14.90 -4.56
CA ALA A 156 -7.18 -15.24 -3.42
C ALA A 156 -7.43 -16.67 -2.91
N ARG A 157 -8.70 -17.10 -2.81
CA ARG A 157 -9.03 -18.49 -2.44
C ARG A 157 -8.41 -19.51 -3.39
N GLU A 158 -8.49 -19.27 -4.70
CA GLU A 158 -7.91 -20.15 -5.72
C GLU A 158 -6.37 -20.12 -5.66
N PHE A 159 -5.80 -18.94 -5.47
CA PHE A 159 -4.35 -18.79 -5.34
C PHE A 159 -3.80 -19.48 -4.08
N LEU A 160 -4.54 -19.51 -2.98
CA LEU A 160 -4.10 -20.04 -1.70
C LEU A 160 -4.58 -21.49 -1.44
N GLN A 161 -5.43 -22.08 -2.28
CA GLN A 161 -6.20 -23.30 -2.03
C GLN A 161 -5.41 -24.52 -1.57
N THR A 162 -4.12 -24.62 -1.94
CA THR A 162 -3.26 -25.76 -1.58
C THR A 162 -2.32 -25.43 -0.42
N LEU A 163 -2.35 -24.20 0.07
CA LEU A 163 -1.47 -23.74 1.13
C LEU A 163 -2.07 -24.04 2.50
N GLN A 164 -1.22 -24.41 3.45
CA GLN A 164 -1.61 -24.68 4.82
C GLN A 164 -1.44 -23.44 5.71
N LEU A 165 -2.36 -23.24 6.65
CA LEU A 165 -2.28 -22.18 7.64
C LEU A 165 -1.26 -22.54 8.75
N PRO A 166 -0.58 -21.55 9.34
CA PRO A 166 -0.56 -20.15 8.93
C PRO A 166 0.21 -19.91 7.62
N ILE A 167 -0.23 -18.94 6.83
CA ILE A 167 0.46 -18.52 5.62
C ILE A 167 1.35 -17.33 5.96
N PHE A 168 2.66 -17.47 5.73
CA PHE A 168 3.58 -16.35 5.80
C PHE A 168 3.73 -15.73 4.41
N ALA A 169 3.56 -14.42 4.33
CA ALA A 169 3.81 -13.65 3.12
C ALA A 169 5.03 -12.74 3.36
N ILE A 170 6.01 -12.78 2.48
CA ILE A 170 7.18 -11.92 2.58
C ILE A 170 7.34 -11.06 1.34
N HIS A 171 7.81 -9.83 1.54
CA HIS A 171 8.25 -8.94 0.48
C HIS A 171 9.70 -8.52 0.75
N PRO A 172 10.69 -9.18 0.08
CA PRO A 172 12.11 -8.99 0.39
C PRO A 172 12.71 -7.74 -0.24
N GLY A 173 11.96 -7.05 -1.11
CA GLY A 173 12.35 -5.82 -1.77
C GLY A 173 11.71 -4.56 -1.20
N SER A 174 12.22 -3.42 -1.63
CA SER A 174 11.63 -2.11 -1.41
C SER A 174 12.10 -1.13 -2.49
N GLY A 175 11.60 0.10 -2.50
CA GLY A 175 12.05 1.14 -3.45
C GLY A 175 13.49 1.63 -3.24
N SER A 176 14.22 1.16 -2.21
CA SER A 176 15.61 1.52 -1.92
C SER A 176 16.36 0.34 -1.30
N LYS A 177 17.56 0.08 -1.82
CA LYS A 177 18.42 -0.99 -1.29
C LYS A 177 18.82 -0.79 0.17
N GLU A 178 18.89 0.45 0.63
CA GLU A 178 19.24 0.78 2.02
C GLU A 178 18.14 0.38 3.01
N LYS A 179 16.91 0.22 2.53
CA LYS A 179 15.76 -0.26 3.31
C LYS A 179 15.63 -1.77 3.31
N ASN A 180 16.42 -2.47 2.49
CA ASN A 180 16.30 -3.91 2.36
C ASN A 180 17.12 -4.62 3.44
N TRP A 181 16.49 -5.56 4.10
CA TRP A 181 17.17 -6.51 4.99
C TRP A 181 18.00 -7.47 4.13
N PRO A 182 19.24 -7.84 4.55
CA PRO A 182 20.09 -8.73 3.79
C PRO A 182 19.39 -10.02 3.38
N LEU A 183 19.61 -10.47 2.14
CA LEU A 183 18.92 -11.63 1.57
C LEU A 183 19.23 -12.91 2.35
N GLU A 184 20.47 -13.04 2.83
CA GLU A 184 20.91 -14.13 3.70
C GLU A 184 20.10 -14.24 4.99
N ASN A 185 19.62 -13.12 5.52
CA ASN A 185 18.79 -13.10 6.72
C ASN A 185 17.38 -13.61 6.44
N TRP A 186 16.81 -13.31 5.27
CA TRP A 186 15.55 -13.91 4.81
C TRP A 186 15.68 -15.43 4.68
N ILE A 187 16.79 -15.90 4.09
CA ILE A 187 17.08 -17.33 3.96
C ILE A 187 17.20 -17.95 5.34
N ALA A 188 17.97 -17.33 6.26
CA ALA A 188 18.19 -17.82 7.61
C ALA A 188 16.90 -17.82 8.46
N LEU A 189 16.02 -16.84 8.27
CA LEU A 189 14.74 -16.75 8.98
C LEU A 189 13.86 -17.98 8.71
N PHE A 190 13.89 -18.50 7.49
CA PHE A 190 13.06 -19.63 7.05
C PHE A 190 13.86 -20.93 6.82
N SER A 191 15.13 -21.04 7.24
CA SER A 191 15.99 -22.17 6.89
C SER A 191 15.77 -23.44 7.70
N ARG A 192 15.28 -23.34 8.93
CA ARG A 192 15.12 -24.50 9.80
C ARG A 192 13.71 -25.06 9.74
N SER A 193 13.60 -26.38 9.51
CA SER A 193 12.37 -27.14 9.77
C SER A 193 12.03 -27.03 11.25
N GLY A 194 10.85 -26.50 11.57
CA GLY A 194 10.40 -26.31 12.97
C GLY A 194 10.64 -24.89 13.54
N ASP A 195 11.27 -23.96 12.81
CA ASP A 195 11.44 -22.58 13.26
C ASP A 195 10.10 -21.82 13.39
N PHE A 196 9.09 -22.27 12.66
CA PHE A 196 7.71 -21.78 12.79
C PHE A 196 6.81 -22.95 13.16
N PRO A 197 6.38 -23.02 14.43
CA PRO A 197 5.53 -24.10 14.90
C PRO A 197 4.23 -24.11 14.12
N LEU A 198 3.88 -25.28 13.74
CA LEU A 198 2.64 -25.66 13.11
C LEU A 198 1.53 -25.66 14.16
N ALA A 199 0.29 -25.53 13.69
CA ALA A 199 -0.83 -25.92 14.51
C ALA A 199 -0.55 -27.30 15.09
N GLU A 200 -0.62 -27.46 16.42
CA GLU A 200 -0.53 -28.76 17.07
C GLU A 200 -1.59 -29.67 16.44
N ASP A 201 -1.15 -30.65 15.69
CA ASP A 201 -2.02 -31.77 15.38
C ASP A 201 -2.26 -32.50 16.71
N LYS A 202 -3.52 -32.66 17.05
CA LYS A 202 -3.97 -33.32 18.31
C LYS A 202 -3.48 -34.77 18.48
N GLY A 203 -2.53 -35.21 17.63
CA GLY A 203 -1.98 -36.56 17.60
C GLY A 203 -0.47 -36.67 17.87
N GLY A 204 0.24 -35.57 18.19
CA GLY A 204 1.68 -35.63 18.57
C GLY A 204 2.65 -35.94 17.43
N GLN A 205 2.23 -35.90 16.16
CA GLN A 205 3.12 -35.93 15.02
C GLN A 205 3.57 -34.49 14.71
N VAL A 206 4.85 -34.29 14.43
CA VAL A 206 5.43 -33.04 13.96
C VAL A 206 4.72 -32.70 12.64
N GLY A 207 3.67 -31.92 12.72
CA GLY A 207 2.81 -31.57 11.62
C GLY A 207 3.56 -30.73 10.57
N SER A 208 3.09 -30.77 9.36
CA SER A 208 3.65 -30.18 8.16
C SER A 208 3.80 -28.64 8.25
N PHE A 209 4.67 -28.10 7.41
CA PHE A 209 5.15 -26.72 7.40
C PHE A 209 4.07 -25.68 7.15
N SER A 210 4.19 -24.51 7.82
CA SER A 210 3.52 -23.29 7.40
C SER A 210 3.90 -22.93 5.97
N SER A 211 2.93 -22.47 5.19
CA SER A 211 3.17 -22.12 3.79
C SER A 211 3.83 -20.75 3.67
N LEU A 212 4.73 -20.62 2.71
CA LEU A 212 5.44 -19.38 2.42
C LEU A 212 5.03 -18.83 1.05
N VAL A 213 4.62 -17.56 1.04
CA VAL A 213 4.37 -16.78 -0.17
C VAL A 213 5.42 -15.69 -0.29
N VAL A 214 6.12 -15.63 -1.41
CA VAL A 214 7.07 -14.55 -1.72
C VAL A 214 6.41 -13.60 -2.70
N ILE A 215 6.27 -12.34 -2.29
CA ILE A 215 5.71 -11.28 -3.12
C ILE A 215 6.85 -10.62 -3.89
N SER A 216 6.64 -10.40 -5.17
CA SER A 216 7.62 -9.79 -6.07
C SER A 216 6.96 -8.94 -7.14
N GLY A 217 7.53 -7.77 -7.36
CA GLY A 217 7.28 -6.90 -8.51
C GLY A 217 8.45 -6.91 -9.49
N GLU A 218 8.39 -6.03 -10.48
CA GLU A 218 9.49 -5.87 -11.46
C GLU A 218 10.79 -5.40 -10.79
N ALA A 219 10.68 -4.55 -9.75
CA ALA A 219 11.83 -4.00 -9.04
C ALA A 219 12.61 -5.04 -8.20
N ASP A 220 11.96 -6.15 -7.81
CA ASP A 220 12.51 -7.15 -6.89
C ASP A 220 12.93 -8.46 -7.58
N LYS A 221 13.10 -8.40 -8.90
CA LYS A 221 13.35 -9.61 -9.71
C LYS A 221 14.62 -10.35 -9.28
N ALA A 222 15.70 -9.64 -9.02
CA ALA A 222 16.99 -10.24 -8.66
C ALA A 222 16.93 -10.94 -7.30
N GLU A 223 16.32 -10.31 -6.31
CA GLU A 223 16.09 -10.85 -4.98
C GLU A 223 15.20 -12.10 -5.05
N THR A 224 14.13 -12.03 -5.83
CA THR A 224 13.20 -13.14 -6.03
C THR A 224 13.87 -14.34 -6.68
N GLU A 225 14.65 -14.15 -7.74
CA GLU A 225 15.41 -15.22 -8.40
C GLU A 225 16.44 -15.85 -7.47
N ALA A 226 17.06 -15.07 -6.59
CA ALA A 226 17.98 -15.60 -5.60
C ALA A 226 17.27 -16.47 -4.55
N LEU A 227 16.09 -16.05 -4.08
CA LEU A 227 15.27 -16.86 -3.17
C LEU A 227 14.71 -18.12 -3.85
N GLU A 228 14.32 -18.06 -5.12
CA GLU A 228 13.94 -19.26 -5.90
C GLU A 228 15.04 -20.29 -5.96
N ARG A 229 16.29 -19.85 -6.17
CA ARG A 229 17.45 -20.75 -6.15
C ARG A 229 17.72 -21.32 -4.77
N ALA A 230 17.64 -20.49 -3.73
CA ALA A 230 17.90 -20.90 -2.34
C ALA A 230 16.84 -21.90 -1.84
N TRP A 231 15.59 -21.76 -2.27
CA TRP A 231 14.45 -22.54 -1.80
C TRP A 231 13.88 -23.50 -2.85
N LYS A 232 14.66 -23.89 -3.87
CA LYS A 232 14.22 -24.78 -4.96
C LYS A 232 13.64 -26.14 -4.50
N ASN A 233 14.04 -26.61 -3.31
CA ASN A 233 13.59 -27.87 -2.72
C ASN A 233 12.53 -27.66 -1.64
N ARG A 234 11.93 -26.46 -1.55
CA ARG A 234 10.94 -26.08 -0.55
C ARG A 234 9.66 -25.70 -1.24
N GLU A 235 8.53 -25.99 -0.61
CA GLU A 235 7.23 -25.54 -1.09
C GLU A 235 7.08 -24.04 -0.78
N VAL A 236 7.33 -23.21 -1.78
CA VAL A 236 7.20 -21.76 -1.74
C VAL A 236 6.37 -21.31 -2.92
N ARG A 237 5.35 -20.49 -2.65
CA ARG A 237 4.56 -19.88 -3.72
C ARG A 237 5.04 -18.48 -4.01
N PHE A 238 5.26 -18.17 -5.27
CA PHE A 238 5.70 -16.85 -5.71
C PHE A 238 4.52 -16.07 -6.29
N ALA A 239 4.16 -14.97 -5.62
CA ALA A 239 3.14 -14.01 -6.06
C ALA A 239 3.82 -12.94 -6.92
N LYS A 240 4.08 -13.27 -8.19
CA LYS A 240 4.79 -12.39 -9.13
C LYS A 240 3.79 -11.50 -9.89
N ASN A 241 4.01 -10.19 -9.84
CA ASN A 241 3.24 -9.21 -10.62
C ASN A 241 1.72 -9.32 -10.48
N LEU A 242 1.22 -9.71 -9.31
CA LEU A 242 -0.22 -9.69 -9.05
C LEU A 242 -0.74 -8.25 -9.10
N SER A 243 -1.97 -8.07 -9.57
CA SER A 243 -2.64 -6.79 -9.41
C SER A 243 -2.78 -6.45 -7.92
N LEU A 244 -2.69 -5.16 -7.56
CA LEU A 244 -2.77 -4.76 -6.16
C LEU A 244 -4.08 -5.19 -5.47
N PRO A 245 -5.26 -5.16 -6.12
CA PRO A 245 -6.48 -5.71 -5.54
C PRO A 245 -6.41 -7.22 -5.24
N HIS A 246 -5.87 -8.02 -6.16
CA HIS A 246 -5.66 -9.45 -5.94
C HIS A 246 -4.65 -9.70 -4.81
N LEU A 247 -3.55 -8.94 -4.80
CA LEU A 247 -2.54 -9.04 -3.74
C LEU A 247 -3.14 -8.66 -2.37
N ALA A 248 -3.95 -7.61 -2.29
CA ALA A 248 -4.65 -7.23 -1.07
C ALA A 248 -5.50 -8.38 -0.52
N ALA A 249 -6.28 -9.04 -1.39
CA ALA A 249 -7.10 -10.18 -0.99
C ALA A 249 -6.27 -11.40 -0.53
N VAL A 250 -5.12 -11.66 -1.17
CA VAL A 250 -4.18 -12.71 -0.72
C VAL A 250 -3.62 -12.38 0.66
N LEU A 251 -3.30 -11.11 0.91
CA LEU A 251 -2.73 -10.64 2.18
C LEU A 251 -3.72 -10.68 3.35
N GLU A 252 -5.04 -10.57 3.12
CA GLU A 252 -6.06 -10.68 4.18
C GLU A 252 -5.89 -11.93 5.08
N HIS A 253 -5.27 -12.98 4.56
CA HIS A 253 -5.14 -14.28 5.23
C HIS A 253 -3.71 -14.62 5.64
N SER A 254 -2.82 -13.62 5.65
CA SER A 254 -1.39 -13.85 5.83
C SER A 254 -0.83 -13.21 7.09
N ILE A 255 0.28 -13.77 7.59
CA ILE A 255 1.21 -13.08 8.46
C ILE A 255 2.28 -12.48 7.54
N PHE A 256 2.31 -11.16 7.44
CA PHE A 256 3.18 -10.46 6.50
C PHE A 256 4.47 -9.99 7.17
N ILE A 257 5.60 -10.20 6.50
CA ILE A 257 6.90 -9.65 6.91
C ILE A 257 7.47 -8.87 5.72
N GLY A 258 7.85 -7.63 5.93
CA GLY A 258 8.40 -6.77 4.88
C GLY A 258 9.09 -5.54 5.43
N HIS A 259 9.60 -4.71 4.51
CA HIS A 259 10.28 -3.47 4.82
C HIS A 259 9.32 -2.27 4.79
N ASP A 260 9.83 -1.06 5.08
CA ASP A 260 9.14 0.20 4.78
C ASP A 260 8.95 0.33 3.24
N SER A 261 7.79 -0.08 2.78
CA SER A 261 7.43 -0.13 1.35
C SER A 261 5.92 0.00 1.14
N GLY A 262 5.51 0.34 -0.09
CA GLY A 262 4.08 0.41 -0.43
C GLY A 262 3.34 -0.91 -0.26
N ILE A 263 4.01 -2.06 -0.43
CA ILE A 263 3.42 -3.38 -0.21
C ILE A 263 3.16 -3.64 1.28
N SER A 264 4.00 -3.12 2.16
CA SER A 264 3.80 -3.19 3.61
C SER A 264 2.57 -2.39 4.06
N HIS A 265 2.37 -1.20 3.49
CA HIS A 265 1.13 -0.44 3.68
C HIS A 265 -0.08 -1.21 3.15
N LEU A 266 0.03 -1.84 1.99
CA LEU A 266 -1.04 -2.66 1.42
C LEU A 266 -1.41 -3.83 2.34
N ALA A 267 -0.40 -4.52 2.89
CA ALA A 267 -0.60 -5.63 3.81
C ALA A 267 -1.33 -5.18 5.10
N ALA A 268 -0.87 -4.07 5.69
CA ALA A 268 -1.51 -3.50 6.88
C ALA A 268 -2.96 -3.09 6.59
N ALA A 269 -3.19 -2.41 5.47
CA ALA A 269 -4.50 -1.94 5.04
C ALA A 269 -5.47 -3.09 4.68
N ALA A 270 -4.96 -4.22 4.23
CA ALA A 270 -5.73 -5.45 3.99
C ALA A 270 -6.06 -6.21 5.27
N GLY A 271 -5.46 -5.88 6.41
CA GLY A 271 -5.70 -6.52 7.70
C GLY A 271 -4.77 -7.70 8.02
N ALA A 272 -3.71 -7.91 7.23
CA ALA A 272 -2.66 -8.89 7.55
C ALA A 272 -2.01 -8.58 8.90
N LYS A 273 -1.61 -9.60 9.66
CA LYS A 273 -0.72 -9.39 10.81
C LYS A 273 0.66 -9.04 10.30
N CYS A 274 1.11 -7.80 10.49
CA CYS A 274 2.32 -7.29 9.88
C CYS A 274 3.48 -7.21 10.87
N ILE A 275 4.66 -7.65 10.44
CA ILE A 275 5.95 -7.39 11.07
C ILE A 275 6.76 -6.58 10.08
N LEU A 276 6.94 -5.30 10.37
CA LEU A 276 7.56 -4.35 9.47
C LEU A 276 8.95 -3.98 9.96
N LEU A 277 9.93 -4.18 9.09
CA LEU A 277 11.34 -3.92 9.34
C LEU A 277 11.68 -2.51 8.84
N PHE A 278 12.04 -1.63 9.77
CA PHE A 278 12.42 -0.26 9.47
C PHE A 278 13.92 -0.06 9.64
N GLY A 279 14.52 0.66 8.71
CA GLY A 279 15.92 1.04 8.70
C GLY A 279 16.09 2.56 8.75
N PRO A 280 16.50 3.21 7.64
CA PRO A 280 16.85 4.63 7.62
C PRO A 280 15.64 5.58 7.77
N THR A 281 14.43 5.10 7.56
CA THR A 281 13.20 5.91 7.68
C THR A 281 12.64 5.89 9.09
N ASN A 282 12.07 7.02 9.51
CA ASN A 282 11.45 7.14 10.84
C ASN A 282 10.05 6.48 10.83
N PRO A 283 9.82 5.42 11.62
CA PRO A 283 8.52 4.76 11.68
C PRO A 283 7.40 5.64 12.24
N ASP A 284 7.69 6.63 13.11
CA ASP A 284 6.68 7.54 13.64
C ASP A 284 6.02 8.39 12.54
N ILE A 285 6.71 8.56 11.41
CA ILE A 285 6.22 9.30 10.26
C ILE A 285 5.58 8.36 9.23
N TRP A 286 6.19 7.19 9.01
CA TRP A 286 5.91 6.38 7.83
C TRP A 286 5.24 5.03 8.11
N ALA A 287 5.29 4.49 9.33
CA ALA A 287 4.69 3.20 9.57
C ALA A 287 3.15 3.27 9.55
N PRO A 288 2.46 2.25 9.00
CA PRO A 288 1.00 2.17 9.14
C PRO A 288 0.57 2.25 10.59
N THR A 289 -0.50 2.99 10.87
CA THR A 289 -1.05 3.18 12.24
C THR A 289 -1.97 2.04 12.68
N ASN A 290 -2.07 1.00 11.90
CA ASN A 290 -2.95 -0.14 12.12
C ASN A 290 -2.52 -0.97 13.35
N GLU A 291 -3.46 -1.41 14.17
CA GLU A 291 -3.22 -2.23 15.37
C GLU A 291 -2.60 -3.60 15.07
N ASN A 292 -2.79 -4.10 13.85
CA ASN A 292 -2.23 -5.35 13.34
C ASN A 292 -0.75 -5.22 12.92
N VAL A 293 -0.10 -4.07 13.14
CA VAL A 293 1.27 -3.78 12.74
C VAL A 293 2.19 -3.78 13.94
N ARG A 294 3.27 -4.54 13.84
CA ARG A 294 4.43 -4.49 14.73
C ARG A 294 5.64 -4.00 13.97
N VAL A 295 6.22 -2.89 14.38
CA VAL A 295 7.46 -2.36 13.81
C VAL A 295 8.67 -2.90 14.58
N ILE A 296 9.71 -3.28 13.84
CA ILE A 296 11.04 -3.57 14.35
C ILE A 296 11.99 -2.59 13.66
N TRP A 297 12.62 -1.73 14.45
CA TRP A 297 13.51 -0.71 13.93
C TRP A 297 14.98 -1.11 14.15
N GLY A 298 15.74 -1.15 13.06
CA GLY A 298 17.16 -1.47 13.12
C GLY A 298 17.94 -0.41 13.93
N ALA A 299 18.89 -0.87 14.73
CA ALA A 299 19.73 0.03 15.52
C ALA A 299 20.41 1.05 14.61
N ASN A 300 20.34 2.33 14.99
CA ASN A 300 20.87 3.45 14.20
C ASN A 300 20.33 3.54 12.75
N GLY A 301 19.19 2.94 12.47
CA GLY A 301 18.60 2.91 11.12
C GLY A 301 19.30 1.98 10.13
N ASP A 302 20.16 1.08 10.59
CA ASP A 302 20.88 0.13 9.73
C ASP A 302 20.21 -1.24 9.71
N MET A 303 19.64 -1.62 8.55
CA MET A 303 19.00 -2.91 8.33
C MET A 303 19.93 -4.11 8.53
N ARG A 304 21.24 -3.92 8.33
CA ARG A 304 22.24 -4.99 8.51
C ARG A 304 22.45 -5.36 9.99
N GLN A 305 22.12 -4.44 10.91
CA GLN A 305 22.19 -4.67 12.34
C GLN A 305 20.94 -5.31 12.93
N LEU A 306 19.93 -5.55 12.11
CA LEU A 306 18.71 -6.22 12.54
C LEU A 306 18.90 -7.74 12.57
N ASP A 307 19.00 -8.27 13.79
CA ASP A 307 19.24 -9.68 14.03
C ASP A 307 18.06 -10.57 13.61
N VAL A 308 18.37 -11.71 13.01
CA VAL A 308 17.38 -12.71 12.55
C VAL A 308 16.56 -13.26 13.72
N ASP A 309 17.18 -13.45 14.90
CA ASP A 309 16.49 -14.00 16.06
C ASP A 309 15.48 -13.01 16.65
N VAL A 310 15.75 -11.70 16.57
CA VAL A 310 14.78 -10.66 16.95
C VAL A 310 13.55 -10.74 16.05
N VAL A 311 13.75 -10.83 14.74
CA VAL A 311 12.65 -10.96 13.75
C VAL A 311 11.91 -12.28 13.96
N ARG A 312 12.64 -13.39 14.15
CA ARG A 312 12.06 -14.72 14.42
C ARG A 312 11.17 -14.73 15.66
N HIS A 313 11.63 -14.09 16.74
CA HIS A 313 10.83 -13.95 17.97
C HIS A 313 9.52 -13.19 17.73
N ALA A 314 9.59 -12.09 16.95
CA ALA A 314 8.40 -11.32 16.59
C ALA A 314 7.41 -12.12 15.74
N VAL A 315 7.92 -12.90 14.78
CA VAL A 315 7.10 -13.76 13.90
C VAL A 315 6.41 -14.86 14.72
N ARG A 316 7.12 -15.52 15.64
CA ARG A 316 6.49 -16.50 16.56
C ARG A 316 5.38 -15.88 17.39
N GLY A 317 5.58 -14.68 17.93
CA GLY A 317 4.52 -13.98 18.68
C GLY A 317 3.29 -13.67 17.82
N ALA A 318 3.44 -13.45 16.51
CA ALA A 318 2.32 -13.17 15.62
C ALA A 318 1.47 -14.41 15.30
N THR A 319 2.03 -15.63 15.42
CA THR A 319 1.28 -16.87 15.19
C THR A 319 0.29 -17.18 16.32
N GLY A 320 0.44 -16.55 17.49
CA GLY A 320 -0.36 -16.84 18.68
C GLY A 320 -0.04 -18.18 19.34
N ILE A 321 1.06 -18.83 18.95
CA ILE A 321 1.58 -20.05 19.55
C ILE A 321 2.67 -19.63 20.54
N THR A 322 2.36 -19.69 21.83
CA THR A 322 3.29 -19.48 22.95
C THR A 322 3.98 -20.77 23.32
#